data_ac266fa92a0e4ba3437656a721172876
#
_entry.id   ac266fa92a0e4ba3437656a721172876
#
_cell.length_a   1.000
_cell.length_b   1.000
_cell.length_c   1.000
_cell.angle_alpha   90.00
_cell.angle_beta   90.00
_cell.angle_gamma   90.00
#
_symmetry.space_group_name_H-M   'P 1'
#
loop_
_entity.id
_entity.type
_entity.pdbx_description
1 polymer ?
#
loop_
_entity_poly.entity_id
_entity_poly.type
_entity_poly.pdbx_seq_one_letter_code
_entity_poly.pdbx_strand_id
1 'polypeptide(L)' 'MKGRIILTVLGSDKSGIVAGVSKKLCELKGNIIDITQTIFDGDLFAMIMLVDCKEADMEFESFKAALKTIEDELSLK' A
#
# COMPACT_ATOMS: atom_id res chain seq x y z
N MET A 1 15.90 -5.13 0.73
CA MET A 1 15.58 -4.35 1.94
C MET A 1 15.16 -5.29 3.04
N LYS A 2 15.64 -5.09 4.24
CA LYS A 2 15.24 -5.92 5.38
C LYS A 2 14.15 -5.22 6.18
N GLY A 3 13.32 -6.03 6.84
CA GLY A 3 12.35 -5.52 7.78
C GLY A 3 10.95 -5.41 7.20
N ARG A 4 10.10 -4.79 7.99
CA ARG A 4 8.69 -4.65 7.68
C ARG A 4 8.31 -3.18 7.67
N ILE A 5 7.30 -2.86 6.87
CA ILE A 5 6.74 -1.52 6.85
C ILE A 5 5.25 -1.58 7.16
N ILE A 6 4.73 -0.48 7.66
CA ILE A 6 3.30 -0.29 7.83
C ILE A 6 2.87 0.74 6.80
N LEU A 7 1.93 0.34 5.96
CA LEU A 7 1.40 1.19 4.90
C LEU A 7 -0.03 1.56 5.25
N THR A 8 -0.30 2.87 5.34
CA THR A 8 -1.64 3.37 5.61
C THR A 8 -2.19 4.04 4.35
N VAL A 9 -3.40 3.67 3.97
CA VAL A 9 -4.02 4.15 2.74
C VAL A 9 -5.41 4.69 3.05
N LEU A 10 -5.73 5.86 2.52
CA LEU A 10 -7.06 6.46 2.61
C LEU A 10 -7.55 6.80 1.21
N GLY A 11 -8.81 6.57 0.95
CA GLY A 11 -9.38 6.90 -0.37
C GLY A 11 -10.87 6.63 -0.40
N SER A 12 -11.49 6.86 -1.56
CA SER A 12 -12.94 6.72 -1.72
C SER A 12 -13.35 5.53 -2.58
N ASP A 13 -12.44 4.88 -3.29
CA ASP A 13 -12.74 3.71 -4.14
C ASP A 13 -12.02 2.49 -3.61
N LYS A 14 -12.72 1.70 -2.78
CA LYS A 14 -12.15 0.52 -2.16
C LYS A 14 -11.56 -0.46 -3.17
N SER A 15 -12.33 -0.81 -4.20
CA SER A 15 -11.91 -1.84 -5.16
C SER A 15 -10.66 -1.43 -5.92
N GLY A 16 -10.64 -0.20 -6.44
CA GLY A 16 -9.48 0.32 -7.16
C GLY A 16 -8.26 0.45 -6.28
N ILE A 17 -8.46 0.90 -5.03
CA ILE A 17 -7.36 1.07 -4.09
C ILE A 17 -6.72 -0.27 -3.74
N VAL A 18 -7.51 -1.27 -3.37
CA VAL A 18 -6.99 -2.59 -3.01
C VAL A 18 -6.23 -3.20 -4.19
N ALA A 19 -6.81 -3.15 -5.38
CA ALA A 19 -6.19 -3.71 -6.58
C ALA A 19 -4.89 -2.99 -6.92
N GLY A 20 -4.90 -1.66 -6.92
CA GLY A 20 -3.73 -0.87 -7.29
C GLY A 20 -2.57 -1.00 -6.31
N VAL A 21 -2.87 -0.93 -5.01
CA VAL A 21 -1.84 -1.07 -3.99
C VAL A 21 -1.26 -2.47 -4.00
N SER A 22 -2.09 -3.49 -4.09
CA SER A 22 -1.64 -4.88 -4.10
C SER A 22 -0.77 -5.18 -5.31
N LYS A 23 -1.16 -4.67 -6.48
CA LYS A 23 -0.37 -4.84 -7.70
C LYS A 23 1.01 -4.19 -7.56
N LYS A 24 1.05 -2.97 -7.03
CA LYS A 24 2.30 -2.26 -6.85
C LYS A 24 3.22 -2.97 -5.86
N LEU A 25 2.67 -3.44 -4.76
CA LEU A 25 3.47 -4.21 -3.79
C LEU A 25 4.01 -5.48 -4.41
N CYS A 26 3.23 -6.15 -5.24
CA CYS A 26 3.69 -7.34 -5.95
C CYS A 26 4.87 -7.00 -6.87
N GLU A 27 4.79 -5.91 -7.61
CA GLU A 27 5.86 -5.46 -8.50
C GLU A 27 7.13 -5.13 -7.73
N LEU A 28 6.99 -4.60 -6.52
CA LEU A 28 8.11 -4.24 -5.67
C LEU A 28 8.62 -5.40 -4.81
N LYS A 29 8.01 -6.57 -4.96
CA LYS A 29 8.33 -7.77 -4.17
C LYS A 29 8.07 -7.60 -2.68
N GLY A 30 7.08 -6.81 -2.34
CA GLY A 30 6.58 -6.70 -0.97
C GLY A 30 5.60 -7.82 -0.69
N ASN A 31 5.71 -8.45 0.46
CA ASN A 31 4.81 -9.51 0.87
C ASN A 31 3.85 -9.00 1.93
N ILE A 32 2.55 -9.01 1.63
CA ILE A 32 1.54 -8.55 2.58
C ILE A 32 1.36 -9.63 3.64
N ILE A 33 1.66 -9.28 4.90
CA ILE A 33 1.54 -10.19 6.03
C ILE A 33 0.15 -10.08 6.65
N ASP A 34 -0.34 -8.86 6.77
CA ASP A 34 -1.61 -8.60 7.44
C ASP A 34 -2.25 -7.36 6.86
N ILE A 35 -3.56 -7.29 6.91
CA ILE A 35 -4.31 -6.16 6.36
C ILE A 35 -5.55 -5.93 7.21
N THR A 36 -5.79 -4.67 7.56
CA THR A 36 -6.99 -4.24 8.27
C THR A 36 -7.66 -3.15 7.43
N GLN A 37 -8.95 -3.30 7.22
CA GLN A 37 -9.74 -2.37 6.42
C GLN A 37 -10.95 -1.90 7.19
N THR A 38 -11.36 -0.66 6.94
CA THR A 38 -12.62 -0.15 7.48
C THR A 38 -13.18 0.93 6.55
N ILE A 39 -14.47 1.15 6.64
CA ILE A 39 -15.16 2.19 5.90
C ILE A 39 -15.75 3.16 6.90
N PHE A 40 -15.39 4.44 6.75
CA PHE A 40 -15.90 5.51 7.59
C PHE A 40 -16.96 6.29 6.82
N ASP A 41 -18.01 6.66 7.54
CA ASP A 41 -19.01 7.60 7.01
C ASP A 41 -19.57 7.17 5.64
N GLY A 42 -19.60 5.87 5.40
CA GLY A 42 -20.23 5.28 4.23
C GLY A 42 -19.37 5.21 2.98
N ASP A 43 -18.41 6.10 2.81
CA ASP A 43 -17.64 6.16 1.56
C ASP A 43 -16.14 6.36 1.72
N LEU A 44 -15.65 6.70 2.89
CA LEU A 44 -14.21 6.84 3.11
C LEU A 44 -13.60 5.51 3.51
N PHE A 45 -12.75 4.98 2.64
CA PHE A 45 -12.07 3.72 2.86
C PHE A 45 -10.70 3.95 3.51
N ALA A 46 -10.42 3.21 4.58
CA ALA A 46 -9.11 3.24 5.23
C ALA A 46 -8.55 1.84 5.31
N MET A 47 -7.25 1.70 5.06
CA MET A 47 -6.57 0.42 5.04
C MET A 47 -5.20 0.54 5.69
N ILE A 48 -4.85 -0.42 6.55
CA ILE A 48 -3.52 -0.51 7.14
C ILE A 48 -2.98 -1.87 6.78
N MET A 49 -1.78 -1.91 6.22
CA MET A 49 -1.12 -3.15 5.79
C MET A 49 0.23 -3.28 6.46
N LEU A 50 0.53 -4.50 6.91
CA LEU A 50 1.87 -4.86 7.35
C LEU A 50 2.54 -5.62 6.22
N VAL A 51 3.67 -5.10 5.73
CA VAL A 51 4.35 -5.62 4.55
C VAL A 51 5.77 -6.02 4.90
N ASP A 52 6.15 -7.26 4.56
CA ASP A 52 7.51 -7.74 4.68
C ASP A 52 8.26 -7.42 3.40
N CYS A 53 9.38 -6.73 3.52
CA CYS A 53 10.15 -6.25 2.37
C CYS A 53 11.46 -6.98 2.15
N LYS A 54 11.65 -8.15 2.76
CA LYS A 54 12.92 -8.86 2.66
C LYS A 54 13.29 -9.27 1.24
N GLU A 55 12.29 -9.46 0.38
CA GLU A 55 12.52 -9.83 -1.02
C GLU A 55 12.65 -8.62 -1.95
N ALA A 56 12.44 -7.42 -1.45
CA ALA A 56 12.53 -6.22 -2.26
C ALA A 56 14.00 -5.85 -2.50
N ASP A 57 14.35 -5.61 -3.76
CA ASP A 57 15.72 -5.34 -4.18
C ASP A 57 16.05 -3.84 -4.18
N MET A 58 15.51 -3.09 -3.25
CA MET A 58 15.73 -1.65 -3.21
C MET A 58 15.76 -1.16 -1.78
N GLU A 59 16.29 0.04 -1.59
CA GLU A 59 16.35 0.67 -0.28
C GLU A 59 14.98 1.24 0.09
N PHE A 60 14.80 1.48 1.39
CA PHE A 60 13.53 2.00 1.91
C PHE A 60 13.06 3.26 1.20
N GLU A 61 13.96 4.21 0.97
CA GLU A 61 13.56 5.47 0.32
C GLU A 61 13.06 5.26 -1.10
N SER A 62 13.70 4.34 -1.84
CA SER A 62 13.24 4.02 -3.19
C SER A 62 11.89 3.29 -3.17
N PHE A 63 11.70 2.40 -2.23
CA PHE A 63 10.45 1.68 -2.03
C PHE A 63 9.32 2.67 -1.71
N LYS A 64 9.58 3.58 -0.79
CA LYS A 64 8.63 4.62 -0.40
C LYS A 64 8.27 5.52 -1.57
N ALA A 65 9.26 5.94 -2.36
CA ALA A 65 9.03 6.77 -3.53
C ALA A 65 8.15 6.06 -4.56
N ALA A 66 8.41 4.76 -4.79
CA ALA A 66 7.60 3.97 -5.71
C ALA A 66 6.15 3.86 -5.24
N LEU A 67 5.92 3.71 -3.94
CA LEU A 67 4.57 3.66 -3.38
C LEU A 67 3.84 5.00 -3.52
N LYS A 68 4.56 6.10 -3.46
CA LYS A 68 3.95 7.43 -3.60
C LYS A 68 3.34 7.67 -4.98
N THR A 69 3.82 6.97 -6.00
CA THR A 69 3.23 7.12 -7.34
C THR A 69 1.77 6.66 -7.36
N ILE A 70 1.40 5.76 -6.46
CA ILE A 70 0.03 5.27 -6.37
C ILE A 70 -0.92 6.38 -5.93
N GLU A 71 -0.47 7.30 -5.10
CA GLU A 71 -1.31 8.40 -4.63
C GLU A 71 -1.88 9.20 -5.80
N ASP A 72 -1.06 9.47 -6.80
CA ASP A 72 -1.48 10.21 -7.98
C ASP A 72 -2.38 9.36 -8.87
N GLU A 73 -2.02 8.10 -9.09
CA GLU A 73 -2.78 7.20 -9.96
C GLU A 73 -4.17 6.87 -9.41
N LEU A 74 -4.30 6.76 -8.09
CA LEU A 74 -5.54 6.34 -7.45
C LEU A 74 -6.24 7.47 -6.71
N SER A 75 -5.72 8.68 -6.79
CA SER A 75 -6.25 9.86 -6.07
C SER A 75 -6.36 9.61 -4.56
N LEU A 76 -5.35 8.99 -3.99
CA LEU A 76 -5.31 8.70 -2.55
C LEU A 76 -4.97 9.95 -1.75
N LYS A 77 -5.33 9.93 -0.49
CA LYS A 77 -5.08 11.04 0.43
C LYS A 77 -4.07 10.69 1.49
#